data_3d2cfaf8ff5f10618383248f7a2c47db
#
_entry.id   3d2cfaf8ff5f10618383248f7a2c47db
#
_cell.length_a   1.000
_cell.length_b   1.000
_cell.length_c   1.000
_cell.angle_alpha   90.00
_cell.angle_beta   90.00
_cell.angle_gamma   90.00
#
_symmetry.space_group_name_H-M   'P 1'
#
loop_
_entity.id
_entity.type
_entity.pdbx_description
1 polymer ?
#
loop_
_entity_poly.entity_id
_entity_poly.type
_entity_poly.pdbx_seq_one_letter_code
_entity_poly.pdbx_strand_id
1 'polypeptide(L)'
;MNNRQEHIRNFSIIAHIDHGKSTLADRLIEMTGVLSKREMESQVLDNMDIEKERGITIKSQAVRMIYKAKDGQEYTFNLIDTPGHVDFNYEVSRSLAACDGAILVVDSSQGVEAQTLANVYLAIDNNLEILPVLNKIDLPNARVEEVKNEIEDIIGIPAENAPCISAKSGLNVEEVLERIVTDIPAPKGNENDKTKCLIFDSYYDNYKGALAYVRVVDGTVKIGDEIKLMAANKTFTVAEVGYFLPGNYMPTNELKAGEVGYIAASIKSLSDIHVGDTITLNDNPADEPLKGYKKVTPMVYCGLYPIDGSQYEDLKEALEKLKLNDAALEYEQESSIALGFGFRCGFLGLLHLEIIEERLDREFDLGLITTAPSVIYKVYKTDGQVIELYNPEDLPKPQEISYIEEPFVTANILTPKEYVGNIMEICQRRRGVYIDMKYLDENRVTLIYEMPLNEIIYDFFDNLKSKTKGYASLDYEFKDYRKSNLVKLDIYINGEMVDALSFIVHKDGAYDRGKKMVEKLKTVIPRKLFKIPIQAAIGGQIIARETISAMRKDVLAKCYGGDITRKKKLLEKQKRGKKKMREIGNVEIPQEAFLSVLKLDDE
;
A
#
# COMPACT_ATOMS: atom_id res chain seq x y z
N MET A 1 2.13 -39.42 -9.73
CA MET A 1 1.98 -38.62 -8.51
C MET A 1 2.00 -39.56 -7.33
N ASN A 2 2.58 -39.15 -6.22
CA ASN A 2 2.57 -39.95 -4.99
C ASN A 2 1.18 -39.75 -4.33
N ASN A 3 0.60 -40.80 -3.72
CA ASN A 3 -0.76 -40.76 -3.12
C ASN A 3 -0.94 -39.55 -2.16
N ARG A 4 0.16 -39.08 -1.50
CA ARG A 4 0.13 -37.92 -0.61
C ARG A 4 -0.12 -36.60 -1.36
N GLN A 5 0.52 -36.40 -2.51
CA GLN A 5 0.42 -35.17 -3.30
C GLN A 5 -0.99 -34.95 -3.87
N GLU A 6 -1.71 -36.04 -4.19
CA GLU A 6 -3.08 -36.01 -4.69
C GLU A 6 -4.06 -35.43 -3.67
N HIS A 7 -3.69 -35.46 -2.37
CA HIS A 7 -4.50 -34.95 -1.25
C HIS A 7 -4.05 -33.57 -0.76
N ILE A 8 -3.18 -32.84 -1.49
CA ILE A 8 -2.78 -31.47 -1.14
C ILE A 8 -3.59 -30.50 -2.01
N ARG A 9 -4.03 -29.38 -1.42
CA ARG A 9 -4.64 -28.24 -2.10
C ARG A 9 -4.00 -26.95 -1.62
N ASN A 10 -3.32 -26.27 -2.53
CA ASN A 10 -2.71 -24.95 -2.26
C ASN A 10 -3.57 -23.89 -2.93
N PHE A 11 -4.17 -23.02 -2.15
CA PHE A 11 -5.11 -22.03 -2.68
C PHE A 11 -5.05 -20.73 -1.91
N SER A 12 -5.52 -19.68 -2.58
CA SER A 12 -5.72 -18.35 -2.01
C SER A 12 -7.18 -17.95 -2.07
N ILE A 13 -7.56 -16.95 -1.28
CA ILE A 13 -8.87 -16.29 -1.39
C ILE A 13 -8.65 -14.91 -1.97
N ILE A 14 -9.25 -14.64 -3.12
CA ILE A 14 -9.26 -13.35 -3.80
C ILE A 14 -10.65 -12.73 -3.74
N ALA A 15 -10.72 -11.45 -3.42
CA ALA A 15 -11.98 -10.73 -3.26
C ALA A 15 -11.76 -9.24 -3.39
N HIS A 16 -12.82 -8.50 -3.67
CA HIS A 16 -12.85 -7.06 -3.41
C HIS A 16 -12.90 -6.76 -1.90
N ILE A 17 -12.54 -5.54 -1.50
CA ILE A 17 -12.65 -5.08 -0.12
C ILE A 17 -14.11 -5.25 0.34
N ASP A 18 -14.30 -5.69 1.57
CA ASP A 18 -15.61 -5.93 2.20
C ASP A 18 -16.47 -7.05 1.57
N HIS A 19 -16.00 -7.80 0.58
CA HIS A 19 -16.74 -8.97 0.06
C HIS A 19 -16.77 -10.16 1.01
N GLY A 20 -15.97 -10.13 2.09
CA GLY A 20 -15.98 -11.12 3.17
C GLY A 20 -14.88 -12.17 3.07
N LYS A 21 -13.74 -11.83 2.48
CA LYS A 21 -12.54 -12.66 2.37
C LYS A 21 -12.08 -13.21 3.73
N SER A 22 -11.74 -12.33 4.69
CA SER A 22 -11.24 -12.75 6.02
C SER A 22 -12.31 -13.52 6.80
N THR A 23 -13.61 -13.16 6.65
CA THR A 23 -14.71 -13.90 7.27
C THR A 23 -14.83 -15.32 6.74
N LEU A 24 -14.62 -15.53 5.42
CA LEU A 24 -14.62 -16.88 4.84
C LEU A 24 -13.40 -17.66 5.32
N ALA A 25 -12.21 -17.05 5.35
CA ALA A 25 -11.00 -17.68 5.87
C ALA A 25 -11.19 -18.18 7.32
N ASP A 26 -11.75 -17.34 8.20
CA ASP A 26 -12.10 -17.71 9.58
C ASP A 26 -13.02 -18.94 9.63
N ARG A 27 -14.04 -19.00 8.76
CA ARG A 27 -14.95 -20.15 8.71
C ARG A 27 -14.28 -21.42 8.23
N LEU A 28 -13.40 -21.35 7.25
CA LEU A 28 -12.62 -22.50 6.80
C LEU A 28 -11.72 -23.05 7.92
N ILE A 29 -11.06 -22.16 8.68
CA ILE A 29 -10.22 -22.51 9.82
C ILE A 29 -11.05 -23.14 10.95
N GLU A 30 -12.22 -22.56 11.27
CA GLU A 30 -13.13 -23.08 12.29
C GLU A 30 -13.64 -24.50 11.92
N MET A 31 -14.10 -24.69 10.67
CA MET A 31 -14.70 -25.96 10.24
C MET A 31 -13.67 -27.09 10.10
N THR A 32 -12.43 -26.75 9.80
CA THR A 32 -11.32 -27.74 9.76
C THR A 32 -10.74 -28.04 11.13
N GLY A 33 -11.18 -27.32 12.18
CA GLY A 33 -10.80 -27.60 13.57
C GLY A 33 -9.34 -27.34 13.92
N VAL A 34 -8.65 -26.49 13.17
CA VAL A 34 -7.27 -26.06 13.46
C VAL A 34 -7.19 -25.30 14.77
N LEU A 35 -8.22 -24.51 15.06
CA LEU A 35 -8.39 -23.81 16.33
C LEU A 35 -9.66 -24.29 17.03
N SER A 36 -9.61 -24.36 18.36
CA SER A 36 -10.81 -24.63 19.14
C SER A 36 -11.75 -23.42 19.12
N LYS A 37 -13.05 -23.61 19.34
CA LYS A 37 -14.04 -22.53 19.42
C LYS A 37 -13.73 -21.44 20.45
N ARG A 38 -12.85 -21.72 21.42
CA ARG A 38 -12.43 -20.77 22.46
C ARG A 38 -11.25 -19.91 22.02
N GLU A 39 -10.47 -20.40 21.07
CA GLU A 39 -9.30 -19.74 20.49
C GLU A 39 -9.64 -18.95 19.24
N MET A 40 -10.85 -19.17 18.69
CA MET A 40 -11.33 -18.42 17.52
C MET A 40 -11.66 -16.98 17.91
N GLU A 41 -10.91 -16.07 17.34
CA GLU A 41 -11.20 -14.63 17.29
C GLU A 41 -11.69 -14.25 15.90
N SER A 42 -12.21 -13.05 15.73
CA SER A 42 -12.51 -12.53 14.39
C SER A 42 -11.21 -12.13 13.68
N GLN A 43 -11.11 -12.43 12.39
CA GLN A 43 -9.93 -12.13 11.57
C GLN A 43 -8.65 -12.79 12.14
N VAL A 44 -8.72 -14.09 12.35
CA VAL A 44 -7.63 -14.89 12.97
C VAL A 44 -6.31 -14.79 12.19
N LEU A 45 -6.38 -14.61 10.87
CA LEU A 45 -5.20 -14.46 10.01
C LEU A 45 -4.64 -13.04 10.02
N ASP A 46 -5.44 -12.04 10.38
CA ASP A 46 -4.99 -10.66 10.45
C ASP A 46 -4.24 -10.45 11.79
N ASN A 47 -2.92 -10.52 11.75
CA ASN A 47 -2.08 -10.51 12.96
C ASN A 47 -1.76 -9.10 13.47
N MET A 48 -1.94 -8.08 12.64
CA MET A 48 -1.69 -6.69 13.02
C MET A 48 -2.98 -6.04 13.52
N ASP A 49 -2.89 -5.25 14.60
CA ASP A 49 -4.04 -4.47 15.09
C ASP A 49 -4.59 -3.53 14.02
N ILE A 50 -3.72 -2.98 13.18
CA ILE A 50 -4.08 -2.12 12.03
C ILE A 50 -4.95 -2.86 11.02
N GLU A 51 -4.65 -4.13 10.73
CA GLU A 51 -5.45 -4.98 9.82
C GLU A 51 -6.87 -5.14 10.36
N LYS A 52 -6.99 -5.46 11.65
CA LYS A 52 -8.28 -5.65 12.34
C LYS A 52 -9.10 -4.36 12.42
N GLU A 53 -8.46 -3.23 12.72
CA GLU A 53 -9.13 -1.92 12.82
C GLU A 53 -9.62 -1.41 11.46
N ARG A 54 -8.81 -1.59 10.41
CA ARG A 54 -9.14 -1.13 9.06
C ARG A 54 -9.96 -2.13 8.25
N GLY A 55 -10.08 -3.38 8.73
CA GLY A 55 -10.78 -4.46 8.04
C GLY A 55 -10.12 -4.90 6.73
N ILE A 56 -8.81 -4.71 6.60
CA ILE A 56 -8.04 -5.06 5.40
C ILE A 56 -6.85 -5.95 5.77
N THR A 57 -6.58 -6.96 4.99
CA THR A 57 -5.33 -7.73 5.08
C THR A 57 -4.22 -6.93 4.42
N ILE A 58 -3.13 -6.70 5.16
CA ILE A 58 -1.95 -5.97 4.69
C ILE A 58 -0.88 -6.96 4.26
N LYS A 59 -0.60 -7.97 5.10
CA LYS A 59 0.44 -8.96 4.83
C LYS A 59 -0.16 -10.34 4.59
N SER A 60 0.37 -11.04 3.58
CA SER A 60 -0.03 -12.41 3.29
C SER A 60 0.28 -13.34 4.47
N GLN A 61 -0.67 -14.18 4.82
CA GLN A 61 -0.54 -15.19 5.86
C GLN A 61 -0.80 -16.56 5.26
N ALA A 62 -0.06 -17.56 5.70
CA ALA A 62 -0.28 -18.94 5.28
C ALA A 62 -0.74 -19.78 6.47
N VAL A 63 -1.65 -20.70 6.22
CA VAL A 63 -2.14 -21.66 7.23
C VAL A 63 -2.37 -23.02 6.62
N ARG A 64 -1.92 -24.06 7.33
CA ARG A 64 -2.19 -25.46 6.99
C ARG A 64 -3.39 -25.96 7.77
N MET A 65 -4.34 -26.56 7.06
CA MET A 65 -5.55 -27.16 7.60
C MET A 65 -5.65 -28.61 7.14
N ILE A 66 -6.26 -29.47 7.94
CA ILE A 66 -6.60 -30.86 7.57
C ILE A 66 -8.11 -30.96 7.47
N TYR A 67 -8.59 -31.37 6.31
CA TYR A 67 -10.02 -31.53 6.05
C TYR A 67 -10.36 -32.99 5.73
N LYS A 68 -11.33 -33.54 6.43
CA LYS A 68 -11.88 -34.84 6.13
C LYS A 68 -13.10 -34.71 5.21
N ALA A 69 -12.92 -35.01 3.94
CA ALA A 69 -13.92 -34.82 2.91
C ALA A 69 -15.02 -35.93 2.95
N LYS A 70 -16.11 -35.70 2.22
CA LYS A 70 -17.25 -36.65 2.11
C LYS A 70 -16.86 -37.95 1.45
N ASP A 71 -15.79 -38.00 0.67
CA ASP A 71 -15.21 -39.22 0.11
C ASP A 71 -14.52 -40.11 1.16
N GLY A 72 -14.42 -39.63 2.41
CA GLY A 72 -13.81 -40.31 3.54
C GLY A 72 -12.30 -40.17 3.63
N GLN A 73 -11.66 -39.40 2.72
CA GLN A 73 -10.22 -39.16 2.71
C GLN A 73 -9.89 -37.88 3.44
N GLU A 74 -8.64 -37.78 3.89
CA GLU A 74 -8.09 -36.56 4.53
C GLU A 74 -7.26 -35.76 3.51
N TYR A 75 -7.59 -34.48 3.39
CA TYR A 75 -6.91 -33.54 2.53
C TYR A 75 -6.14 -32.51 3.34
N THR A 76 -4.96 -32.18 2.86
CA THR A 76 -4.14 -31.07 3.39
C THR A 76 -4.44 -29.81 2.59
N PHE A 77 -5.01 -28.82 3.21
CA PHE A 77 -5.28 -27.50 2.65
C PHE A 77 -4.21 -26.53 3.13
N ASN A 78 -3.55 -25.87 2.20
CA ASN A 78 -2.66 -24.74 2.47
C ASN A 78 -3.37 -23.49 1.93
N LEU A 79 -3.99 -22.73 2.82
CA LEU A 79 -4.56 -21.43 2.50
C LEU A 79 -3.46 -20.39 2.60
N ILE A 80 -3.27 -19.61 1.54
CA ILE A 80 -2.40 -18.42 1.53
C ILE A 80 -3.32 -17.22 1.39
N ASP A 81 -3.56 -16.52 2.51
CA ASP A 81 -4.40 -15.32 2.51
C ASP A 81 -3.66 -14.14 1.87
N THR A 82 -4.36 -13.35 1.07
CA THR A 82 -3.78 -12.27 0.27
C THR A 82 -4.42 -10.93 0.60
N PRO A 83 -3.68 -9.82 0.51
CA PRO A 83 -4.28 -8.49 0.55
C PRO A 83 -5.38 -8.33 -0.51
N GLY A 84 -6.36 -7.47 -0.23
CA GLY A 84 -7.43 -7.16 -1.18
C GLY A 84 -7.28 -5.80 -1.88
N HIS A 85 -6.32 -4.97 -1.47
CA HIS A 85 -6.16 -3.60 -1.95
C HIS A 85 -5.14 -3.48 -3.10
N VAL A 86 -5.40 -2.56 -4.04
CA VAL A 86 -4.56 -2.35 -5.24
C VAL A 86 -3.09 -2.04 -4.91
N ASP A 87 -2.81 -1.30 -3.86
CA ASP A 87 -1.44 -0.97 -3.44
C ASP A 87 -0.61 -2.22 -3.10
N PHE A 88 -1.27 -3.34 -2.78
CA PHE A 88 -0.64 -4.60 -2.43
C PHE A 88 -0.71 -5.67 -3.54
N ASN A 89 -1.04 -5.31 -4.78
CA ASN A 89 -1.10 -6.23 -5.92
C ASN A 89 0.17 -7.08 -6.08
N TYR A 90 1.29 -6.53 -5.67
CA TYR A 90 2.56 -7.25 -5.67
C TYR A 90 2.59 -8.43 -4.70
N GLU A 91 2.08 -8.26 -3.47
CA GLU A 91 1.94 -9.36 -2.50
C GLU A 91 0.92 -10.38 -2.96
N VAL A 92 -0.18 -9.94 -3.56
CA VAL A 92 -1.17 -10.81 -4.19
C VAL A 92 -0.52 -11.69 -5.25
N SER A 93 0.22 -11.12 -6.19
CA SER A 93 0.90 -11.85 -7.26
C SER A 93 1.87 -12.90 -6.74
N ARG A 94 2.63 -12.60 -5.67
CA ARG A 94 3.56 -13.54 -5.05
C ARG A 94 2.85 -14.72 -4.40
N SER A 95 1.81 -14.44 -3.65
CA SER A 95 1.03 -15.45 -2.95
C SER A 95 0.31 -16.36 -3.93
N LEU A 96 -0.25 -15.81 -5.01
CA LEU A 96 -0.89 -16.58 -6.07
C LEU A 96 0.08 -17.53 -6.77
N ALA A 97 1.33 -17.13 -7.02
CA ALA A 97 2.32 -18.02 -7.62
C ALA A 97 2.71 -19.23 -6.74
N ALA A 98 2.42 -19.19 -5.45
CA ALA A 98 2.57 -20.33 -4.55
C ALA A 98 1.33 -21.23 -4.51
N CYS A 99 0.24 -20.88 -5.20
CA CYS A 99 -1.04 -21.60 -5.23
C CYS A 99 -1.22 -22.45 -6.49
N ASP A 100 -2.19 -23.35 -6.43
CA ASP A 100 -2.69 -24.16 -7.56
C ASP A 100 -4.12 -23.73 -7.94
N GLY A 101 -4.82 -23.01 -7.05
CA GLY A 101 -6.14 -22.45 -7.29
C GLY A 101 -6.41 -21.20 -6.48
N ALA A 102 -7.49 -20.51 -6.83
CA ALA A 102 -7.97 -19.32 -6.13
C ALA A 102 -9.49 -19.39 -5.92
N ILE A 103 -9.94 -19.07 -4.72
CA ILE A 103 -11.36 -18.90 -4.41
C ILE A 103 -11.72 -17.44 -4.68
N LEU A 104 -12.59 -17.20 -5.65
CA LEU A 104 -13.09 -15.87 -5.98
C LEU A 104 -14.37 -15.60 -5.19
N VAL A 105 -14.27 -14.74 -4.16
CA VAL A 105 -15.43 -14.37 -3.35
C VAL A 105 -16.07 -13.10 -3.90
N VAL A 106 -17.35 -13.22 -4.27
CA VAL A 106 -18.15 -12.09 -4.78
C VAL A 106 -19.34 -11.85 -3.86
N ASP A 107 -19.54 -10.61 -3.44
CA ASP A 107 -20.71 -10.19 -2.68
C ASP A 107 -21.96 -10.23 -3.56
N SER A 108 -22.96 -11.03 -3.20
CA SER A 108 -24.21 -11.18 -3.98
C SER A 108 -25.08 -9.91 -3.98
N SER A 109 -24.77 -8.90 -3.18
CA SER A 109 -25.48 -7.63 -3.19
C SER A 109 -24.79 -6.55 -4.04
N GLN A 110 -23.47 -6.64 -4.19
CA GLN A 110 -22.65 -5.65 -4.94
C GLN A 110 -22.27 -6.16 -6.35
N GLY A 111 -21.98 -7.47 -6.47
CA GLY A 111 -21.56 -8.11 -7.73
C GLY A 111 -20.07 -7.94 -8.03
N VAL A 112 -19.70 -8.01 -9.30
CA VAL A 112 -18.31 -7.91 -9.77
C VAL A 112 -17.83 -6.46 -9.74
N GLU A 113 -16.66 -6.21 -9.14
CA GLU A 113 -16.05 -4.90 -9.01
C GLU A 113 -14.64 -4.83 -9.65
N ALA A 114 -14.03 -3.64 -9.77
CA ALA A 114 -12.77 -3.46 -10.49
C ALA A 114 -11.61 -4.29 -9.90
N GLN A 115 -11.48 -4.32 -8.56
CA GLN A 115 -10.46 -5.14 -7.91
C GLN A 115 -10.71 -6.64 -8.07
N THR A 116 -11.97 -7.05 -8.20
CA THR A 116 -12.32 -8.44 -8.53
C THR A 116 -11.67 -8.86 -9.84
N LEU A 117 -11.82 -8.02 -10.87
CA LEU A 117 -11.24 -8.26 -12.20
C LEU A 117 -9.72 -8.27 -12.16
N ALA A 118 -9.09 -7.29 -11.50
CA ALA A 118 -7.64 -7.22 -11.37
C ALA A 118 -7.06 -8.48 -10.72
N ASN A 119 -7.66 -8.94 -9.61
CA ASN A 119 -7.23 -10.16 -8.92
C ASN A 119 -7.45 -11.43 -9.76
N VAL A 120 -8.54 -11.49 -10.52
CA VAL A 120 -8.81 -12.61 -11.45
C VAL A 120 -7.75 -12.67 -12.54
N TYR A 121 -7.39 -11.53 -13.16
CA TYR A 121 -6.32 -11.52 -14.16
C TYR A 121 -4.98 -11.97 -13.58
N LEU A 122 -4.63 -11.55 -12.36
CA LEU A 122 -3.43 -12.05 -11.67
C LEU A 122 -3.48 -13.56 -11.44
N ALA A 123 -4.64 -14.13 -11.12
CA ALA A 123 -4.81 -15.56 -10.96
C ALA A 123 -4.67 -16.32 -12.29
N ILE A 124 -5.25 -15.78 -13.38
CA ILE A 124 -5.12 -16.34 -14.74
C ILE A 124 -3.67 -16.29 -15.21
N ASP A 125 -2.96 -15.19 -15.00
CA ASP A 125 -1.53 -15.04 -15.37
C ASP A 125 -0.63 -16.05 -14.65
N ASN A 126 -1.05 -16.50 -13.46
CA ASN A 126 -0.39 -17.58 -12.71
C ASN A 126 -0.94 -19.00 -13.06
N ASN A 127 -1.82 -19.12 -14.05
CA ASN A 127 -2.47 -20.37 -14.47
C ASN A 127 -3.21 -21.10 -13.32
N LEU A 128 -3.87 -20.37 -12.44
CA LEU A 128 -4.64 -20.94 -11.34
C LEU A 128 -6.04 -21.34 -11.79
N GLU A 129 -6.55 -22.43 -11.21
CA GLU A 129 -7.98 -22.77 -11.30
C GLU A 129 -8.77 -21.82 -10.39
N ILE A 130 -9.84 -21.21 -10.90
CA ILE A 130 -10.61 -20.21 -10.16
C ILE A 130 -11.97 -20.81 -9.79
N LEU A 131 -12.24 -20.88 -8.47
CA LEU A 131 -13.51 -21.32 -7.91
C LEU A 131 -14.34 -20.10 -7.50
N PRO A 132 -15.38 -19.71 -8.25
CA PRO A 132 -16.29 -18.63 -7.85
C PRO A 132 -17.16 -19.04 -6.66
N VAL A 133 -17.34 -18.12 -5.70
CA VAL A 133 -18.18 -18.29 -4.51
C VAL A 133 -18.98 -17.02 -4.29
N LEU A 134 -20.32 -17.12 -4.23
CA LEU A 134 -21.20 -16.01 -3.93
C LEU A 134 -21.43 -15.90 -2.43
N ASN A 135 -21.02 -14.79 -1.85
CA ASN A 135 -21.15 -14.55 -0.41
C ASN A 135 -22.29 -13.57 -0.08
N LYS A 136 -22.65 -13.51 1.19
CA LYS A 136 -23.66 -12.61 1.76
C LYS A 136 -25.08 -12.84 1.20
N ILE A 137 -25.43 -14.09 0.91
CA ILE A 137 -26.79 -14.45 0.44
C ILE A 137 -27.89 -14.22 1.50
N ASP A 138 -27.49 -13.97 2.75
CA ASP A 138 -28.36 -13.63 3.87
C ASP A 138 -28.85 -12.17 3.83
N LEU A 139 -28.29 -11.32 2.98
CA LEU A 139 -28.71 -9.94 2.84
C LEU A 139 -30.03 -9.81 2.05
N PRO A 140 -30.94 -8.90 2.46
CA PRO A 140 -32.23 -8.72 1.78
C PRO A 140 -32.12 -8.28 0.31
N ASN A 141 -31.01 -7.64 -0.06
CA ASN A 141 -30.73 -7.14 -1.40
C ASN A 141 -29.79 -8.05 -2.20
N ALA A 142 -29.59 -9.29 -1.78
CA ALA A 142 -28.80 -10.26 -2.51
C ALA A 142 -29.45 -10.62 -3.87
N ARG A 143 -28.63 -10.58 -4.96
CA ARG A 143 -29.04 -10.81 -6.35
C ARG A 143 -28.28 -12.00 -6.94
N VAL A 144 -28.46 -13.18 -6.32
CA VAL A 144 -27.62 -14.35 -6.58
C VAL A 144 -27.56 -14.73 -8.07
N GLU A 145 -28.70 -14.87 -8.75
CA GLU A 145 -28.72 -15.29 -10.17
C GLU A 145 -28.16 -14.20 -11.10
N GLU A 146 -28.39 -12.92 -10.79
CA GLU A 146 -27.82 -11.82 -11.58
C GLU A 146 -26.29 -11.80 -11.44
N VAL A 147 -25.76 -11.98 -10.22
CA VAL A 147 -24.31 -11.98 -9.97
C VAL A 147 -23.63 -13.22 -10.57
N LYS A 148 -24.28 -14.38 -10.63
CA LYS A 148 -23.78 -15.54 -11.39
C LYS A 148 -23.59 -15.18 -12.87
N ASN A 149 -24.61 -14.57 -13.48
CA ASN A 149 -24.53 -14.13 -14.87
C ASN A 149 -23.43 -13.06 -15.05
N GLU A 150 -23.31 -12.11 -14.10
CA GLU A 150 -22.20 -11.13 -14.13
C GLU A 150 -20.82 -11.81 -14.15
N ILE A 151 -20.61 -12.85 -13.34
CA ILE A 151 -19.34 -13.60 -13.32
C ILE A 151 -19.09 -14.26 -14.67
N GLU A 152 -20.12 -14.90 -15.26
CA GLU A 152 -20.00 -15.57 -16.57
C GLU A 152 -19.76 -14.56 -17.71
N ASP A 153 -20.53 -13.48 -17.75
CA ASP A 153 -20.49 -12.50 -18.85
C ASP A 153 -19.23 -11.62 -18.79
N ILE A 154 -18.81 -11.19 -17.59
CA ILE A 154 -17.73 -10.21 -17.42
C ILE A 154 -16.37 -10.93 -17.26
N ILE A 155 -16.33 -12.02 -16.50
CA ILE A 155 -15.08 -12.73 -16.19
C ILE A 155 -14.86 -13.91 -17.14
N GLY A 156 -15.94 -14.52 -17.63
CA GLY A 156 -15.89 -15.68 -18.52
C GLY A 156 -15.68 -17.01 -17.78
N ILE A 157 -15.96 -17.07 -16.48
CA ILE A 157 -15.83 -18.27 -15.64
C ILE A 157 -17.23 -18.83 -15.36
N PRO A 158 -17.47 -20.15 -15.57
CA PRO A 158 -18.77 -20.75 -15.27
C PRO A 158 -19.16 -20.58 -13.79
N ALA A 159 -20.31 -19.98 -13.53
CA ALA A 159 -20.79 -19.71 -12.17
C ALA A 159 -22.16 -20.33 -11.85
N GLU A 160 -22.77 -21.07 -12.79
CA GLU A 160 -24.06 -21.71 -12.60
C GLU A 160 -24.11 -22.56 -11.32
N ASN A 161 -23.05 -23.35 -11.08
CA ASN A 161 -22.91 -24.23 -9.92
C ASN A 161 -22.03 -23.65 -8.80
N ALA A 162 -21.80 -22.32 -8.78
CA ALA A 162 -21.00 -21.67 -7.76
C ALA A 162 -21.66 -21.78 -6.38
N PRO A 163 -20.92 -22.16 -5.32
CA PRO A 163 -21.43 -22.17 -3.96
C PRO A 163 -22.00 -20.81 -3.56
N CYS A 164 -23.22 -20.83 -3.02
CA CYS A 164 -23.91 -19.63 -2.54
C CYS A 164 -23.94 -19.68 -1.01
N ILE A 165 -23.18 -18.81 -0.35
CA ILE A 165 -22.88 -18.89 1.07
C ILE A 165 -23.22 -17.61 1.85
N SER A 166 -23.31 -17.76 3.15
CA SER A 166 -23.10 -16.65 4.08
C SER A 166 -21.95 -17.00 5.00
N ALA A 167 -20.79 -16.42 4.75
CA ALA A 167 -19.61 -16.62 5.59
C ALA A 167 -19.88 -16.16 7.04
N LYS A 168 -20.67 -15.09 7.22
CA LYS A 168 -21.05 -14.57 8.54
C LYS A 168 -21.84 -15.58 9.36
N SER A 169 -22.81 -16.25 8.80
CA SER A 169 -23.66 -17.24 9.49
C SER A 169 -23.12 -18.68 9.42
N GLY A 170 -22.12 -18.95 8.55
CA GLY A 170 -21.61 -20.29 8.26
C GLY A 170 -22.49 -21.09 7.31
N LEU A 171 -23.54 -20.49 6.72
CA LEU A 171 -24.46 -21.16 5.82
C LEU A 171 -23.73 -21.62 4.55
N ASN A 172 -23.85 -22.91 4.19
CA ASN A 172 -23.30 -23.56 2.99
C ASN A 172 -21.76 -23.50 2.85
N VAL A 173 -21.00 -23.11 3.88
CA VAL A 173 -19.52 -23.05 3.79
C VAL A 173 -18.90 -24.43 3.61
N GLU A 174 -19.54 -25.52 4.10
CA GLU A 174 -19.07 -26.87 3.87
C GLU A 174 -19.01 -27.21 2.36
N GLU A 175 -19.93 -26.68 1.55
CA GLU A 175 -19.90 -26.86 0.11
C GLU A 175 -18.63 -26.29 -0.52
N VAL A 176 -18.13 -25.15 0.00
CA VAL A 176 -16.86 -24.58 -0.47
C VAL A 176 -15.69 -25.52 -0.18
N LEU A 177 -15.64 -26.16 1.01
CA LEU A 177 -14.60 -27.12 1.37
C LEU A 177 -14.61 -28.33 0.42
N GLU A 178 -15.81 -28.88 0.07
CA GLU A 178 -15.93 -29.98 -0.88
C GLU A 178 -15.51 -29.55 -2.31
N ARG A 179 -15.87 -28.33 -2.72
CA ARG A 179 -15.48 -27.82 -4.04
C ARG A 179 -13.97 -27.57 -4.12
N ILE A 180 -13.30 -27.17 -3.03
CA ILE A 180 -11.82 -27.09 -2.98
C ILE A 180 -11.22 -28.48 -3.27
N VAL A 181 -11.79 -29.56 -2.74
CA VAL A 181 -11.32 -30.94 -3.00
C VAL A 181 -11.47 -31.32 -4.46
N THR A 182 -12.61 -31.00 -5.07
CA THR A 182 -12.97 -31.47 -6.43
C THR A 182 -12.41 -30.59 -7.53
N ASP A 183 -12.39 -29.27 -7.34
CA ASP A 183 -12.14 -28.30 -8.41
C ASP A 183 -10.70 -27.78 -8.41
N ILE A 184 -10.08 -27.62 -7.23
CA ILE A 184 -8.68 -27.16 -7.18
C ILE A 184 -7.76 -28.37 -7.45
N PRO A 185 -6.84 -28.27 -8.44
CA PRO A 185 -5.96 -29.38 -8.78
C PRO A 185 -4.93 -29.64 -7.66
N ALA A 186 -4.49 -30.89 -7.59
CA ALA A 186 -3.35 -31.25 -6.76
C ALA A 186 -2.05 -30.61 -7.31
N PRO A 187 -1.09 -30.24 -6.44
CA PRO A 187 0.17 -29.67 -6.88
C PRO A 187 0.96 -30.65 -7.74
N LYS A 188 1.59 -30.11 -8.78
CA LYS A 188 2.50 -30.85 -9.64
C LYS A 188 3.90 -30.88 -9.02
N GLY A 189 4.74 -31.80 -9.47
CA GLY A 189 6.14 -31.91 -9.04
C GLY A 189 6.53 -33.35 -8.69
N ASN A 190 7.80 -33.58 -8.48
CA ASN A 190 8.35 -34.91 -8.18
C ASN A 190 9.31 -34.83 -6.99
N GLU A 191 9.05 -35.61 -5.94
CA GLU A 191 9.88 -35.66 -4.72
C GLU A 191 11.33 -36.13 -4.97
N ASN A 192 11.58 -36.85 -6.07
CA ASN A 192 12.91 -37.40 -6.40
C ASN A 192 13.73 -36.53 -7.37
N ASP A 193 13.17 -35.45 -7.86
CA ASP A 193 13.86 -34.53 -8.74
C ASP A 193 14.76 -33.56 -7.96
N LYS A 194 15.58 -32.77 -8.67
CA LYS A 194 16.40 -31.74 -8.08
C LYS A 194 15.51 -30.76 -7.31
N THR A 195 15.90 -30.48 -6.08
CA THR A 195 15.09 -29.60 -5.19
C THR A 195 14.99 -28.19 -5.74
N LYS A 196 13.76 -27.71 -5.88
CA LYS A 196 13.40 -26.33 -6.24
C LYS A 196 12.30 -25.85 -5.32
N CYS A 197 12.60 -24.87 -4.48
CA CYS A 197 11.60 -24.20 -3.67
C CYS A 197 11.50 -22.75 -4.10
N LEU A 198 10.28 -22.27 -4.34
CA LEU A 198 9.98 -20.87 -4.62
C LEU A 198 9.82 -20.12 -3.31
N ILE A 199 10.59 -19.05 -3.11
CA ILE A 199 10.37 -18.13 -1.98
C ILE A 199 9.25 -17.17 -2.37
N PHE A 200 8.09 -17.27 -1.73
CA PHE A 200 6.96 -16.38 -2.01
C PHE A 200 6.83 -15.23 -0.99
N ASP A 201 7.38 -15.39 0.23
CA ASP A 201 7.48 -14.32 1.23
C ASP A 201 8.66 -14.59 2.18
N SER A 202 8.95 -13.62 3.06
CA SER A 202 9.96 -13.76 4.11
C SER A 202 9.52 -13.03 5.38
N TYR A 203 9.98 -13.54 6.51
CA TYR A 203 9.69 -12.96 7.81
C TYR A 203 10.93 -13.00 8.69
N TYR A 204 11.15 -11.93 9.46
CA TYR A 204 12.19 -11.92 10.48
C TYR A 204 11.61 -12.20 11.85
N ASP A 205 12.02 -13.30 12.41
CA ASP A 205 11.69 -13.68 13.78
C ASP A 205 12.89 -13.36 14.69
N ASN A 206 12.65 -12.68 15.82
CA ASN A 206 13.71 -12.28 16.75
C ASN A 206 14.48 -13.46 17.35
N TYR A 207 13.88 -14.66 17.38
CA TYR A 207 14.46 -15.88 17.96
C TYR A 207 15.03 -16.83 16.91
N LYS A 208 14.32 -17.00 15.78
CA LYS A 208 14.67 -17.94 14.70
C LYS A 208 15.49 -17.28 13.57
N GLY A 209 15.61 -15.95 13.58
CA GLY A 209 16.23 -15.20 12.50
C GLY A 209 15.33 -15.10 11.27
N ALA A 210 15.94 -15.09 10.09
CA ALA A 210 15.21 -14.96 8.83
C ALA A 210 14.53 -16.29 8.43
N LEU A 211 13.22 -16.24 8.25
CA LEU A 211 12.39 -17.33 7.77
C LEU A 211 12.05 -17.08 6.29
N ALA A 212 12.37 -18.03 5.41
CA ALA A 212 11.88 -18.01 4.04
C ALA A 212 10.58 -18.81 3.96
N TYR A 213 9.51 -18.19 3.48
CA TYR A 213 8.24 -18.84 3.21
C TYR A 213 8.31 -19.45 1.81
N VAL A 214 8.14 -20.75 1.73
CA VAL A 214 8.45 -21.48 0.51
C VAL A 214 7.31 -22.39 0.07
N ARG A 215 7.18 -22.52 -1.25
CA ARG A 215 6.51 -23.63 -1.89
C ARG A 215 7.58 -24.56 -2.47
N VAL A 216 7.59 -25.83 -2.06
CA VAL A 216 8.43 -26.84 -2.67
C VAL A 216 7.78 -27.29 -3.97
N VAL A 217 8.41 -26.93 -5.10
CA VAL A 217 7.91 -27.31 -6.44
C VAL A 217 8.38 -28.72 -6.79
N ASP A 218 9.67 -29.00 -6.67
CA ASP A 218 10.28 -30.30 -6.90
C ASP A 218 11.24 -30.66 -5.76
N GLY A 219 11.51 -31.95 -5.59
CA GLY A 219 12.47 -32.46 -4.61
C GLY A 219 11.99 -32.47 -3.18
N THR A 220 12.94 -32.45 -2.28
CA THR A 220 12.73 -32.47 -0.82
C THR A 220 13.80 -31.65 -0.15
N VAL A 221 13.45 -30.90 0.90
CA VAL A 221 14.38 -30.17 1.77
C VAL A 221 14.22 -30.64 3.20
N LYS A 222 15.35 -30.87 3.92
CA LYS A 222 15.42 -31.43 5.26
C LYS A 222 16.25 -30.58 6.19
N ILE A 223 16.06 -30.76 7.48
CA ILE A 223 16.93 -30.19 8.49
C ILE A 223 18.37 -30.72 8.28
N GLY A 224 19.34 -29.80 8.28
CA GLY A 224 20.76 -30.08 8.08
C GLY A 224 21.23 -30.03 6.63
N ASP A 225 20.31 -29.92 5.67
CA ASP A 225 20.69 -29.75 4.26
C ASP A 225 21.43 -28.42 4.05
N GLU A 226 22.43 -28.45 3.17
CA GLU A 226 23.07 -27.24 2.68
C GLU A 226 22.29 -26.74 1.46
N ILE A 227 21.62 -25.61 1.60
CA ILE A 227 20.81 -24.98 0.55
C ILE A 227 21.56 -23.83 -0.11
N LYS A 228 21.27 -23.60 -1.38
CA LYS A 228 21.78 -22.48 -2.17
C LYS A 228 20.63 -21.62 -2.67
N LEU A 229 20.72 -20.32 -2.40
CA LEU A 229 19.88 -19.29 -3.02
C LEU A 229 20.44 -18.98 -4.40
N MET A 230 19.67 -19.23 -5.46
CA MET A 230 20.19 -19.19 -6.83
C MET A 230 20.49 -17.77 -7.30
N ALA A 231 19.63 -16.80 -7.01
CA ALA A 231 19.84 -15.40 -7.40
C ALA A 231 20.90 -14.71 -6.52
N ALA A 232 20.85 -14.89 -5.20
CA ALA A 232 21.83 -14.34 -4.29
C ALA A 232 23.20 -15.03 -4.37
N ASN A 233 23.26 -16.25 -4.94
CA ASN A 233 24.43 -17.11 -5.04
C ASN A 233 25.13 -17.34 -3.68
N LYS A 234 24.34 -17.53 -2.61
CA LYS A 234 24.80 -17.78 -1.24
C LYS A 234 24.30 -19.12 -0.74
N THR A 235 25.09 -19.76 0.10
CA THR A 235 24.78 -21.07 0.71
C THR A 235 24.53 -20.93 2.20
N PHE A 236 23.58 -21.72 2.72
CA PHE A 236 23.19 -21.71 4.12
C PHE A 236 22.81 -23.13 4.55
N THR A 237 22.97 -23.43 5.84
CA THR A 237 22.53 -24.70 6.41
C THR A 237 21.11 -24.54 6.97
N VAL A 238 20.22 -25.45 6.63
CA VAL A 238 18.84 -25.50 7.13
C VAL A 238 18.85 -25.88 8.61
N ALA A 239 18.41 -24.95 9.45
CA ALA A 239 18.30 -25.16 10.89
C ALA A 239 16.95 -25.79 11.27
N GLU A 240 15.88 -25.37 10.62
CA GLU A 240 14.52 -25.83 10.87
C GLU A 240 13.68 -25.72 9.58
N VAL A 241 12.75 -26.64 9.41
CA VAL A 241 11.69 -26.56 8.40
C VAL A 241 10.35 -26.83 9.09
N GLY A 242 9.24 -26.31 8.54
CA GLY A 242 7.93 -26.56 9.16
C GLY A 242 6.77 -25.98 8.39
N TYR A 243 5.60 -26.08 9.00
CA TYR A 243 4.32 -25.63 8.46
C TYR A 243 3.77 -24.45 9.24
N PHE A 244 2.81 -23.74 8.64
CA PHE A 244 2.12 -22.63 9.26
C PHE A 244 0.87 -23.08 10.01
N LEU A 245 0.71 -22.57 11.22
CA LEU A 245 -0.54 -22.59 11.98
C LEU A 245 -0.99 -21.15 12.24
N PRO A 246 -2.26 -20.88 12.54
CA PRO A 246 -2.68 -19.54 12.91
C PRO A 246 -1.86 -19.00 14.09
N GLY A 247 -1.13 -17.90 13.84
CA GLY A 247 -0.27 -17.26 14.84
C GLY A 247 0.95 -18.07 15.32
N ASN A 248 1.28 -19.23 14.70
CA ASN A 248 2.36 -20.10 15.17
C ASN A 248 3.03 -20.90 14.04
N TYR A 249 4.16 -21.54 14.35
CA TYR A 249 4.93 -22.41 13.46
C TYR A 249 4.99 -23.82 14.02
N MET A 250 4.78 -24.82 13.14
CA MET A 250 4.90 -26.24 13.51
C MET A 250 6.12 -26.86 12.81
N PRO A 251 7.21 -27.12 13.56
CA PRO A 251 8.42 -27.75 13.00
C PRO A 251 8.13 -29.17 12.48
N THR A 252 8.82 -29.53 11.40
CA THR A 252 8.83 -30.88 10.82
C THR A 252 10.24 -31.29 10.44
N ASN A 253 10.46 -32.55 10.06
CA ASN A 253 11.76 -33.04 9.67
C ASN A 253 12.11 -32.69 8.21
N GLU A 254 11.12 -32.59 7.35
CA GLU A 254 11.28 -32.36 5.91
C GLU A 254 10.06 -31.69 5.29
N LEU A 255 10.27 -30.98 4.20
CA LEU A 255 9.24 -30.49 3.26
C LEU A 255 9.48 -31.14 1.90
N LYS A 256 8.40 -31.59 1.25
CA LYS A 256 8.42 -32.32 -0.01
C LYS A 256 7.69 -31.59 -1.13
N ALA A 257 7.94 -31.99 -2.36
CA ALA A 257 7.22 -31.46 -3.53
C ALA A 257 5.71 -31.36 -3.30
N GLY A 258 5.13 -30.20 -3.62
CA GLY A 258 3.73 -29.83 -3.43
C GLY A 258 3.42 -29.17 -2.10
N GLU A 259 4.30 -29.19 -1.10
CA GLU A 259 4.04 -28.59 0.22
C GLU A 259 4.40 -27.12 0.27
N VAL A 260 3.65 -26.39 1.10
CA VAL A 260 3.89 -25.01 1.48
C VAL A 260 4.34 -24.99 2.95
N GLY A 261 5.40 -24.26 3.24
CA GLY A 261 5.96 -24.19 4.58
C GLY A 261 7.04 -23.11 4.69
N TYR A 262 7.83 -23.17 5.77
CA TYR A 262 8.94 -22.26 5.98
C TYR A 262 10.26 -23.00 6.12
N ILE A 263 11.34 -22.32 5.77
CA ILE A 263 12.71 -22.73 5.99
C ILE A 263 13.40 -21.68 6.86
N ALA A 264 13.88 -22.07 8.03
CA ALA A 264 14.82 -21.29 8.82
C ALA A 264 16.23 -21.80 8.52
N ALA A 265 17.03 -20.97 7.93
CA ALA A 265 18.44 -21.23 7.72
C ALA A 265 19.25 -20.20 8.54
N SER A 266 20.51 -20.48 8.83
CA SER A 266 21.36 -19.59 9.63
C SER A 266 21.69 -18.27 8.90
N ILE A 267 20.66 -17.63 8.34
CA ILE A 267 20.76 -16.41 7.55
C ILE A 267 20.77 -15.22 8.54
N LYS A 268 21.91 -14.54 8.59
CA LYS A 268 22.12 -13.42 9.52
C LYS A 268 21.53 -12.10 9.02
N SER A 269 21.34 -11.98 7.70
CA SER A 269 20.83 -10.78 7.06
C SER A 269 19.69 -11.13 6.10
N LEU A 270 18.54 -10.51 6.28
CA LEU A 270 17.42 -10.65 5.34
C LEU A 270 17.71 -10.05 3.96
N SER A 271 18.67 -9.14 3.86
CA SER A 271 19.13 -8.66 2.54
C SER A 271 19.64 -9.79 1.63
N ASP A 272 19.86 -11.00 2.19
CA ASP A 272 20.30 -12.17 1.46
C ASP A 272 19.13 -13.01 0.93
N ILE A 273 17.92 -12.82 1.47
CA ILE A 273 16.70 -13.48 0.99
C ILE A 273 15.96 -12.51 0.04
N HIS A 274 15.86 -12.93 -1.21
CA HIS A 274 15.03 -12.21 -2.17
C HIS A 274 13.75 -13.00 -2.43
N VAL A 275 12.61 -12.38 -2.21
CA VAL A 275 11.32 -12.99 -2.58
C VAL A 275 11.29 -13.18 -4.10
N GLY A 276 10.90 -14.37 -4.53
CA GLY A 276 11.01 -14.80 -5.93
C GLY A 276 12.31 -15.54 -6.27
N ASP A 277 13.26 -15.64 -5.33
CA ASP A 277 14.44 -16.49 -5.53
C ASP A 277 14.08 -17.97 -5.41
N THR A 278 14.94 -18.80 -5.97
CA THR A 278 14.83 -20.26 -5.94
C THR A 278 15.84 -20.82 -4.95
N ILE A 279 15.34 -21.62 -4.01
CA ILE A 279 16.18 -22.45 -3.14
C ILE A 279 16.41 -23.80 -3.82
N THR A 280 17.67 -24.24 -3.85
CA THR A 280 18.07 -25.57 -4.30
C THR A 280 19.09 -26.18 -3.33
N LEU A 281 19.34 -27.49 -3.41
CA LEU A 281 20.41 -28.14 -2.63
C LEU A 281 21.78 -27.80 -3.24
N ASN A 282 22.76 -27.53 -2.37
CA ASN A 282 24.09 -27.15 -2.83
C ASN A 282 24.87 -28.33 -3.43
N ASP A 283 24.63 -29.55 -2.97
CA ASP A 283 25.27 -30.78 -3.44
C ASP A 283 24.65 -31.30 -4.75
N ASN A 284 23.39 -31.00 -5.04
CA ASN A 284 22.67 -31.38 -6.27
C ASN A 284 21.81 -30.21 -6.78
N PRO A 285 22.42 -29.12 -7.26
CA PRO A 285 21.72 -27.92 -7.63
C PRO A 285 20.84 -28.11 -8.87
N ALA A 286 19.72 -27.40 -8.88
CA ALA A 286 18.85 -27.29 -10.04
C ALA A 286 19.58 -26.56 -11.18
N ASP A 287 19.26 -26.93 -12.42
CA ASP A 287 19.93 -26.38 -13.61
C ASP A 287 19.46 -24.97 -13.92
N GLU A 288 18.17 -24.68 -13.64
CA GLU A 288 17.54 -23.37 -13.90
C GLU A 288 16.68 -22.95 -12.72
N PRO A 289 16.65 -21.64 -12.37
CA PRO A 289 15.76 -21.12 -11.34
C PRO A 289 14.30 -21.20 -11.80
N LEU A 290 13.39 -21.18 -10.85
CA LEU A 290 11.98 -20.97 -11.11
C LEU A 290 11.76 -19.55 -11.64
N LYS A 291 10.64 -19.34 -12.35
CA LYS A 291 10.26 -18.00 -12.82
C LYS A 291 10.03 -17.11 -11.58
N GLY A 292 10.94 -16.16 -11.38
CA GLY A 292 10.87 -15.21 -10.29
C GLY A 292 9.86 -14.08 -10.54
N TYR A 293 9.72 -13.19 -9.56
CA TYR A 293 8.87 -12.02 -9.64
C TYR A 293 9.58 -10.83 -10.26
N LYS A 294 8.81 -9.93 -10.87
CA LYS A 294 9.34 -8.64 -11.28
C LYS A 294 9.64 -7.82 -10.01
N LYS A 295 10.79 -7.13 -9.99
CA LYS A 295 11.07 -6.17 -8.91
C LYS A 295 10.04 -5.05 -8.97
N VAL A 296 9.40 -4.78 -7.84
CA VAL A 296 8.46 -3.67 -7.73
C VAL A 296 9.24 -2.41 -7.46
N THR A 297 8.90 -1.35 -8.16
CA THR A 297 9.47 -0.02 -7.96
C THR A 297 8.45 0.82 -7.19
N PRO A 298 8.84 1.47 -6.09
CA PRO A 298 7.99 2.43 -5.43
C PRO A 298 7.52 3.50 -6.40
N MET A 299 6.29 3.97 -6.23
CA MET A 299 5.69 4.98 -7.10
C MET A 299 5.49 6.32 -6.39
N VAL A 300 5.43 6.30 -5.06
CA VAL A 300 5.20 7.46 -4.20
C VAL A 300 6.37 7.62 -3.26
N TYR A 301 6.90 8.81 -3.15
CA TYR A 301 8.04 9.13 -2.29
C TYR A 301 7.70 10.27 -1.35
N CYS A 302 8.10 10.14 -0.08
CA CYS A 302 8.05 11.25 0.88
C CYS A 302 9.23 11.20 1.85
N GLY A 303 9.52 12.31 2.49
CA GLY A 303 10.47 12.38 3.59
C GLY A 303 9.80 12.05 4.92
N LEU A 304 10.40 11.16 5.71
CA LEU A 304 10.02 10.86 7.08
C LEU A 304 11.06 11.43 8.03
N TYR A 305 10.63 12.31 8.94
CA TYR A 305 11.50 12.98 9.91
C TYR A 305 10.98 12.76 11.31
N PRO A 306 11.83 12.39 12.29
CA PRO A 306 11.38 12.28 13.67
C PRO A 306 11.03 13.67 14.24
N ILE A 307 9.97 13.76 15.03
CA ILE A 307 9.59 15.02 15.73
C ILE A 307 10.71 15.45 16.67
N ASP A 308 11.31 14.50 17.37
CA ASP A 308 12.51 14.72 18.18
C ASP A 308 13.74 14.24 17.38
N GLY A 309 14.60 15.19 16.98
CA GLY A 309 15.81 14.90 16.22
C GLY A 309 16.79 13.93 16.90
N SER A 310 16.67 13.70 18.21
CA SER A 310 17.45 12.69 18.93
C SER A 310 17.05 11.25 18.57
N GLN A 311 15.84 11.02 18.05
CA GLN A 311 15.32 9.72 17.64
C GLN A 311 15.71 9.32 16.19
N TYR A 312 16.65 10.00 15.56
CA TYR A 312 17.08 9.70 14.18
C TYR A 312 17.62 8.26 14.04
N GLU A 313 18.46 7.81 14.98
CA GLU A 313 18.99 6.44 14.95
C GLU A 313 17.90 5.40 15.24
N ASP A 314 16.93 5.72 16.11
CA ASP A 314 15.78 4.85 16.39
C ASP A 314 14.90 4.69 15.13
N LEU A 315 14.67 5.78 14.39
CA LEU A 315 13.95 5.75 13.12
C LEU A 315 14.68 4.90 12.08
N LYS A 316 16.00 5.03 11.99
CA LYS A 316 16.82 4.19 11.10
C LYS A 316 16.65 2.70 11.42
N GLU A 317 16.80 2.33 12.70
CA GLU A 317 16.65 0.93 13.14
C GLU A 317 15.24 0.41 12.88
N ALA A 318 14.21 1.24 13.11
CA ALA A 318 12.83 0.89 12.82
C ALA A 318 12.58 0.65 11.32
N LEU A 319 13.07 1.54 10.44
CA LEU A 319 12.98 1.37 8.99
C LEU A 319 13.75 0.12 8.51
N GLU A 320 14.92 -0.17 9.07
CA GLU A 320 15.65 -1.40 8.81
C GLU A 320 14.80 -2.63 9.15
N LYS A 321 14.18 -2.67 10.33
CA LYS A 321 13.29 -3.75 10.76
C LYS A 321 12.04 -3.88 9.88
N LEU A 322 11.40 -2.76 9.53
CA LEU A 322 10.23 -2.78 8.63
C LEU A 322 10.58 -3.32 7.24
N LYS A 323 11.69 -2.86 6.66
CA LYS A 323 12.17 -3.32 5.36
C LYS A 323 12.45 -4.82 5.32
N LEU A 324 12.79 -5.43 6.44
CA LEU A 324 12.97 -6.87 6.54
C LEU A 324 11.67 -7.64 6.24
N ASN A 325 10.53 -7.07 6.61
CA ASN A 325 9.23 -7.69 6.46
C ASN A 325 8.40 -7.08 5.31
N ASP A 326 8.93 -6.02 4.67
CA ASP A 326 8.29 -5.30 3.57
C ASP A 326 9.31 -5.01 2.48
N ALA A 327 9.35 -5.89 1.48
CA ALA A 327 10.31 -5.79 0.38
C ALA A 327 10.03 -4.63 -0.58
N ALA A 328 8.86 -3.99 -0.47
CA ALA A 328 8.49 -2.84 -1.29
C ALA A 328 8.97 -1.52 -0.69
N LEU A 329 9.28 -1.49 0.63
CA LEU A 329 9.79 -0.31 1.29
C LEU A 329 11.24 -0.03 0.86
N GLU A 330 11.46 1.08 0.21
CA GLU A 330 12.80 1.61 -0.08
C GLU A 330 13.02 2.88 0.74
N TYR A 331 14.23 3.12 1.23
CA TYR A 331 14.59 4.34 1.93
C TYR A 331 16.06 4.70 1.76
N GLU A 332 16.33 6.00 1.77
CA GLU A 332 17.67 6.58 1.74
C GLU A 332 17.75 7.74 2.74
N GLN A 333 18.96 8.09 3.17
CA GLN A 333 19.15 9.19 4.09
C GLN A 333 18.85 10.52 3.41
N GLU A 334 18.13 11.39 4.11
CA GLU A 334 17.80 12.73 3.66
C GLU A 334 18.02 13.75 4.79
N SER A 335 18.26 14.99 4.43
CA SER A 335 18.33 16.10 5.38
C SER A 335 17.53 17.28 4.88
N SER A 336 16.79 17.93 5.77
CA SER A 336 16.03 19.14 5.52
C SER A 336 16.55 20.27 6.39
N ILE A 337 16.65 21.47 5.85
CA ILE A 337 17.04 22.65 6.63
C ILE A 337 16.03 22.95 7.73
N ALA A 338 14.75 22.68 7.46
CA ALA A 338 13.66 22.94 8.40
C ALA A 338 13.48 21.82 9.44
N LEU A 339 13.67 20.53 9.04
CA LEU A 339 13.31 19.35 9.84
C LEU A 339 14.53 18.56 10.38
N GLY A 340 15.75 18.87 9.90
CA GLY A 340 16.96 18.16 10.29
C GLY A 340 17.18 16.87 9.50
N PHE A 341 17.70 15.82 10.15
CA PHE A 341 17.97 14.54 9.53
C PHE A 341 16.74 13.63 9.52
N GLY A 342 16.52 12.93 8.42
CA GLY A 342 15.43 12.00 8.20
C GLY A 342 15.74 11.02 7.09
N PHE A 343 14.70 10.42 6.53
CA PHE A 343 14.81 9.45 5.46
C PHE A 343 13.80 9.74 4.35
N ARG A 344 14.27 9.68 3.10
CA ARG A 344 13.42 9.64 1.92
C ARG A 344 12.96 8.22 1.73
N CYS A 345 11.66 7.99 1.83
CA CYS A 345 11.06 6.66 1.73
C CYS A 345 10.21 6.56 0.46
N GLY A 346 10.28 5.38 -0.18
CA GLY A 346 9.49 5.02 -1.34
C GLY A 346 8.42 4.00 -0.98
N PHE A 347 7.20 4.21 -1.49
CA PHE A 347 6.00 3.44 -1.19
C PHE A 347 5.27 3.03 -2.48
N LEU A 348 4.47 1.97 -2.42
CA LEU A 348 3.65 1.50 -3.55
C LEU A 348 2.50 2.46 -3.85
N GLY A 349 1.90 3.03 -2.81
CA GLY A 349 0.79 3.97 -2.87
C GLY A 349 0.59 4.69 -1.54
N LEU A 350 -0.49 5.44 -1.41
CA LEU A 350 -0.81 6.19 -0.18
C LEU A 350 -1.18 5.29 0.99
N LEU A 351 -1.96 4.24 0.75
CA LEU A 351 -2.32 3.31 1.83
C LEU A 351 -1.08 2.63 2.41
N HIS A 352 -0.11 2.27 1.55
CA HIS A 352 1.16 1.72 2.00
C HIS A 352 1.93 2.73 2.88
N LEU A 353 1.98 4.01 2.47
CA LEU A 353 2.57 5.09 3.27
C LEU A 353 1.90 5.21 4.65
N GLU A 354 0.57 5.30 4.70
CA GLU A 354 -0.18 5.43 5.96
C GLU A 354 0.06 4.26 6.89
N ILE A 355 0.13 3.04 6.36
CA ILE A 355 0.39 1.83 7.15
C ILE A 355 1.80 1.86 7.74
N ILE A 356 2.80 2.24 6.96
CA ILE A 356 4.19 2.34 7.46
C ILE A 356 4.31 3.43 8.53
N GLU A 357 3.66 4.59 8.35
CA GLU A 357 3.62 5.63 9.39
C GLU A 357 2.97 5.12 10.68
N GLU A 358 1.82 4.48 10.57
CA GLU A 358 1.09 3.97 11.73
C GLU A 358 1.86 2.85 12.44
N ARG A 359 2.59 2.01 11.70
CA ARG A 359 3.48 1.00 12.27
C ARG A 359 4.68 1.62 12.98
N LEU A 360 5.29 2.66 12.42
CA LEU A 360 6.38 3.39 13.06
C LEU A 360 5.95 4.05 14.37
N ASP A 361 4.73 4.58 14.42
CA ASP A 361 4.14 5.15 15.63
C ASP A 361 3.82 4.06 16.67
N ARG A 362 3.08 3.00 16.30
CA ARG A 362 2.59 1.99 17.24
C ARG A 362 3.62 0.95 17.68
N GLU A 363 4.45 0.45 16.75
CA GLU A 363 5.41 -0.62 17.04
C GLU A 363 6.73 -0.09 17.62
N PHE A 364 7.09 1.18 17.28
CA PHE A 364 8.39 1.76 17.65
C PHE A 364 8.29 3.05 18.47
N ASP A 365 7.07 3.54 18.77
CA ASP A 365 6.82 4.78 19.53
C ASP A 365 7.53 6.01 18.93
N LEU A 366 7.50 6.11 17.60
CA LEU A 366 8.15 7.16 16.84
C LEU A 366 7.13 8.16 16.29
N GLY A 367 7.10 9.36 16.89
CA GLY A 367 6.35 10.47 16.31
C GLY A 367 7.07 11.03 15.09
N LEU A 368 6.37 11.10 13.94
CA LEU A 368 6.97 11.48 12.66
C LEU A 368 6.35 12.73 12.06
N ILE A 369 7.14 13.45 11.29
CA ILE A 369 6.71 14.48 10.34
C ILE A 369 6.91 13.92 8.94
N THR A 370 5.81 13.82 8.19
CA THR A 370 5.82 13.36 6.80
C THR A 370 5.73 14.55 5.87
N THR A 371 6.64 14.62 4.90
CA THR A 371 6.56 15.63 3.84
C THR A 371 5.50 15.27 2.81
N ALA A 372 5.11 16.23 1.97
CA ALA A 372 4.15 15.97 0.90
C ALA A 372 4.63 14.83 -0.02
N PRO A 373 3.79 13.80 -0.28
CA PRO A 373 4.14 12.75 -1.21
C PRO A 373 4.45 13.32 -2.60
N SER A 374 5.41 12.76 -3.27
CA SER A 374 5.79 13.13 -4.64
C SER A 374 6.01 11.88 -5.48
N VAL A 375 5.98 12.05 -6.81
CA VAL A 375 6.34 11.02 -7.77
C VAL A 375 7.78 11.23 -8.25
N ILE A 376 8.33 10.25 -8.93
CA ILE A 376 9.63 10.39 -9.62
C ILE A 376 9.41 11.19 -10.90
N TYR A 377 10.14 12.29 -11.07
CA TYR A 377 10.18 13.04 -12.32
C TYR A 377 11.47 12.74 -13.07
N LYS A 378 11.42 12.74 -14.39
CA LYS A 378 12.61 12.68 -15.25
C LYS A 378 12.92 14.08 -15.76
N VAL A 379 14.05 14.62 -15.33
CA VAL A 379 14.49 15.96 -15.73
C VAL A 379 15.57 15.82 -16.80
N TYR A 380 15.28 16.32 -17.97
CA TYR A 380 16.20 16.39 -19.09
C TYR A 380 16.91 17.73 -19.08
N LYS A 381 18.21 17.70 -18.88
CA LYS A 381 19.04 18.91 -18.84
C LYS A 381 19.45 19.37 -20.25
N THR A 382 19.84 20.64 -20.33
CA THR A 382 20.34 21.25 -21.58
C THR A 382 21.70 20.68 -22.04
N ASP A 383 22.44 20.04 -21.12
CA ASP A 383 23.70 19.35 -21.41
C ASP A 383 23.51 17.89 -21.90
N GLY A 384 22.25 17.43 -22.01
CA GLY A 384 21.89 16.09 -22.46
C GLY A 384 21.84 15.04 -21.35
N GLN A 385 22.15 15.39 -20.10
CA GLN A 385 21.99 14.49 -18.96
C GLN A 385 20.49 14.32 -18.62
N VAL A 386 20.10 13.12 -18.19
CA VAL A 386 18.79 12.81 -17.65
C VAL A 386 18.96 12.44 -16.17
N ILE A 387 18.26 13.13 -15.31
CA ILE A 387 18.27 12.84 -13.87
C ILE A 387 16.86 12.42 -13.43
N GLU A 388 16.79 11.42 -12.58
CA GLU A 388 15.58 11.08 -11.85
C GLU A 388 15.49 11.95 -10.59
N LEU A 389 14.38 12.66 -10.47
CA LEU A 389 14.16 13.62 -9.40
C LEU A 389 13.14 13.05 -8.42
N TYR A 390 13.59 12.76 -7.23
CA TYR A 390 12.79 12.24 -6.13
C TYR A 390 12.36 13.35 -5.16
N ASN A 391 13.25 14.34 -4.95
CA ASN A 391 13.03 15.45 -4.05
C ASN A 391 12.88 16.75 -4.84
N PRO A 392 11.82 17.57 -4.63
CA PRO A 392 11.66 18.86 -5.27
C PRO A 392 12.84 19.83 -5.05
N GLU A 393 13.63 19.67 -3.97
CA GLU A 393 14.78 20.50 -3.69
C GLU A 393 15.92 20.32 -4.68
N ASP A 394 16.09 19.11 -5.19
CA ASP A 394 17.15 18.76 -6.13
C ASP A 394 16.85 19.22 -7.56
N LEU A 395 15.72 19.91 -7.78
CA LEU A 395 15.36 20.42 -9.11
C LEU A 395 16.43 21.43 -9.58
N PRO A 396 17.08 21.17 -10.73
CA PRO A 396 18.06 22.09 -11.31
C PRO A 396 17.46 23.48 -11.59
N LYS A 397 18.33 24.47 -11.76
CA LYS A 397 17.88 25.81 -12.13
C LYS A 397 17.13 25.80 -13.47
N PRO A 398 16.09 26.64 -13.65
CA PRO A 398 15.28 26.63 -14.88
C PRO A 398 16.09 26.74 -16.19
N GLN A 399 17.25 27.39 -16.15
CA GLN A 399 18.13 27.55 -17.33
C GLN A 399 18.88 26.26 -17.70
N GLU A 400 19.02 25.34 -16.76
CA GLU A 400 19.68 24.03 -16.97
C GLU A 400 18.71 22.96 -17.42
N ILE A 401 17.38 23.23 -17.36
CA ILE A 401 16.32 22.28 -17.70
C ILE A 401 15.87 22.49 -19.15
N SER A 402 15.92 21.42 -19.94
CA SER A 402 15.33 21.39 -21.28
C SER A 402 13.83 21.13 -21.21
N TYR A 403 13.45 20.04 -20.50
CA TYR A 403 12.05 19.70 -20.19
C TYR A 403 12.00 18.69 -19.05
N ILE A 404 10.81 18.50 -18.48
CA ILE A 404 10.54 17.54 -17.41
C ILE A 404 9.46 16.59 -17.89
N GLU A 405 9.62 15.29 -17.56
CA GLU A 405 8.59 14.28 -17.75
C GLU A 405 8.04 13.84 -16.39
N GLU A 406 6.73 13.64 -16.35
CA GLU A 406 6.02 13.08 -15.20
C GLU A 406 5.42 11.70 -15.55
N PRO A 407 5.26 10.80 -14.55
CA PRO A 407 4.66 9.50 -14.77
C PRO A 407 3.16 9.62 -15.00
N PHE A 408 2.68 8.94 -16.04
CA PHE A 408 1.27 8.77 -16.34
C PHE A 408 0.82 7.35 -16.04
N VAL A 409 -0.42 7.22 -15.62
CA VAL A 409 -1.08 5.95 -15.36
C VAL A 409 -2.34 5.81 -16.19
N THR A 410 -2.72 4.58 -16.48
CA THR A 410 -4.05 4.24 -16.97
C THR A 410 -4.93 3.98 -15.76
N ALA A 411 -5.93 4.83 -15.55
CA ALA A 411 -6.89 4.73 -14.44
C ALA A 411 -8.19 4.12 -14.98
N ASN A 412 -8.61 3.02 -14.37
CA ASN A 412 -9.88 2.33 -14.64
C ASN A 412 -10.84 2.64 -13.49
N ILE A 413 -11.90 3.36 -13.77
CA ILE A 413 -12.87 3.80 -12.77
C ILE A 413 -14.21 3.12 -13.06
N LEU A 414 -14.55 2.15 -12.21
CA LEU A 414 -15.84 1.47 -12.27
C LEU A 414 -16.88 2.26 -11.47
N THR A 415 -18.06 2.49 -12.06
CA THR A 415 -19.11 3.31 -11.43
C THR A 415 -20.49 3.02 -12.00
N PRO A 416 -21.59 3.25 -11.23
CA PRO A 416 -22.93 3.34 -11.79
C PRO A 416 -23.04 4.51 -12.78
N LYS A 417 -23.85 4.33 -13.84
CA LYS A 417 -24.05 5.33 -14.92
C LYS A 417 -24.42 6.73 -14.43
N GLU A 418 -25.15 6.82 -13.32
CA GLU A 418 -25.61 8.10 -12.77
C GLU A 418 -24.48 9.02 -12.33
N TYR A 419 -23.29 8.46 -12.00
CA TYR A 419 -22.12 9.21 -11.53
C TYR A 419 -21.09 9.52 -12.62
N VAL A 420 -21.28 9.04 -13.85
CA VAL A 420 -20.35 9.26 -14.97
C VAL A 420 -19.99 10.72 -15.15
N GLY A 421 -20.99 11.63 -15.15
CA GLY A 421 -20.76 13.07 -15.30
C GLY A 421 -19.87 13.65 -14.18
N ASN A 422 -20.09 13.23 -12.94
CA ASN A 422 -19.30 13.70 -11.80
C ASN A 422 -17.84 13.25 -11.91
N ILE A 423 -17.63 11.99 -12.33
CA ILE A 423 -16.28 11.42 -12.48
C ILE A 423 -15.54 12.08 -13.64
N MET A 424 -16.22 12.30 -14.78
CA MET A 424 -15.63 13.00 -15.92
C MET A 424 -15.17 14.42 -15.53
N GLU A 425 -15.95 15.14 -14.73
CA GLU A 425 -15.59 16.47 -14.22
C GLU A 425 -14.35 16.40 -13.31
N ILE A 426 -14.28 15.44 -12.37
CA ILE A 426 -13.12 15.25 -11.49
C ILE A 426 -11.87 14.95 -12.32
N CYS A 427 -11.94 13.96 -13.23
CA CYS A 427 -10.82 13.57 -14.08
C CYS A 427 -10.31 14.72 -14.95
N GLN A 428 -11.23 15.50 -15.55
CA GLN A 428 -10.86 16.65 -16.37
C GLN A 428 -10.14 17.73 -15.56
N ARG A 429 -10.60 18.02 -14.34
CA ARG A 429 -9.93 18.98 -13.44
C ARG A 429 -8.52 18.52 -13.05
N ARG A 430 -8.28 17.20 -13.02
CA ARG A 430 -7.01 16.54 -12.70
C ARG A 430 -6.19 16.19 -13.94
N ARG A 431 -6.36 16.91 -15.04
CA ARG A 431 -5.63 16.73 -16.30
C ARG A 431 -5.77 15.34 -16.93
N GLY A 432 -6.84 14.61 -16.56
CA GLY A 432 -7.15 13.30 -17.12
C GLY A 432 -7.55 13.38 -18.59
N VAL A 433 -6.97 12.50 -19.40
CA VAL A 433 -7.32 12.31 -20.80
C VAL A 433 -8.29 11.14 -20.91
N TYR A 434 -9.50 11.39 -21.32
CA TYR A 434 -10.49 10.33 -21.57
C TYR A 434 -10.03 9.42 -22.72
N ILE A 435 -10.05 8.12 -22.49
CA ILE A 435 -9.66 7.11 -23.49
C ILE A 435 -10.88 6.35 -23.97
N ASP A 436 -11.65 5.74 -23.06
CA ASP A 436 -12.75 4.87 -23.42
C ASP A 436 -13.77 4.76 -22.28
N MET A 437 -14.98 4.28 -22.61
CA MET A 437 -16.01 3.92 -21.64
C MET A 437 -16.59 2.57 -22.04
N LYS A 438 -16.42 1.58 -21.19
CA LYS A 438 -16.93 0.23 -21.40
C LYS A 438 -18.14 0.00 -20.50
N TYR A 439 -19.22 -0.47 -21.09
CA TYR A 439 -20.39 -0.91 -20.33
C TYR A 439 -20.15 -2.33 -19.84
N LEU A 440 -20.21 -2.53 -18.53
CA LEU A 440 -20.14 -3.85 -17.93
C LEU A 440 -21.51 -4.51 -17.90
N ASP A 441 -22.54 -3.74 -17.57
CA ASP A 441 -23.94 -4.14 -17.59
C ASP A 441 -24.85 -2.93 -17.90
N GLU A 442 -26.18 -3.10 -17.75
CA GLU A 442 -27.13 -2.02 -18.01
C GLU A 442 -26.94 -0.80 -17.07
N ASN A 443 -26.37 -0.96 -15.89
CA ASN A 443 -26.29 0.04 -14.83
C ASN A 443 -24.88 0.52 -14.52
N ARG A 444 -23.83 -0.25 -14.88
CA ARG A 444 -22.44 0.05 -14.53
C ARG A 444 -21.54 0.21 -15.75
N VAL A 445 -20.59 1.11 -15.61
CA VAL A 445 -19.61 1.42 -16.66
C VAL A 445 -18.21 1.53 -16.06
N THR A 446 -17.22 1.16 -16.85
CA THR A 446 -15.81 1.44 -16.55
C THR A 446 -15.36 2.61 -17.42
N LEU A 447 -14.95 3.70 -16.79
CA LEU A 447 -14.31 4.83 -17.44
C LEU A 447 -12.79 4.62 -17.44
N ILE A 448 -12.18 4.74 -18.61
CA ILE A 448 -10.74 4.58 -18.78
C ILE A 448 -10.14 5.95 -19.07
N TYR A 449 -9.23 6.38 -18.19
CA TYR A 449 -8.51 7.63 -18.30
C TYR A 449 -7.01 7.42 -18.27
N GLU A 450 -6.26 8.27 -18.94
CA GLU A 450 -4.85 8.45 -18.72
C GLU A 450 -4.63 9.70 -17.90
N MET A 451 -3.98 9.57 -16.76
CA MET A 451 -3.81 10.65 -15.79
C MET A 451 -2.38 10.74 -15.30
N PRO A 452 -1.88 11.95 -14.99
CA PRO A 452 -0.63 12.06 -14.25
C PRO A 452 -0.76 11.43 -12.86
N LEU A 453 0.18 10.59 -12.48
CA LEU A 453 0.14 9.90 -11.19
C LEU A 453 0.08 10.90 -10.02
N ASN A 454 0.80 12.02 -10.13
CA ASN A 454 0.81 13.07 -9.12
C ASN A 454 -0.58 13.68 -8.83
N GLU A 455 -1.51 13.62 -9.78
CA GLU A 455 -2.89 14.10 -9.60
C GLU A 455 -3.80 13.08 -8.92
N ILE A 456 -3.37 11.81 -8.87
CA ILE A 456 -4.10 10.71 -8.21
C ILE A 456 -3.68 10.58 -6.75
N ILE A 457 -2.40 10.78 -6.45
CA ILE A 457 -1.81 10.61 -5.11
C ILE A 457 -2.47 11.53 -4.05
N TYR A 458 -2.90 12.73 -4.46
CA TYR A 458 -3.60 13.61 -3.53
C TYR A 458 -5.11 13.37 -3.63
N ASP A 459 -5.81 13.33 -2.54
CA ASP A 459 -7.28 13.38 -2.35
C ASP A 459 -8.21 12.94 -3.51
N PHE A 460 -7.67 12.40 -4.62
CA PHE A 460 -8.47 11.97 -5.79
C PHE A 460 -9.43 10.83 -5.42
N PHE A 461 -8.96 9.86 -4.65
CA PHE A 461 -9.77 8.72 -4.24
C PHE A 461 -10.89 9.13 -3.28
N ASP A 462 -10.60 10.03 -2.34
CA ASP A 462 -11.60 10.57 -1.40
C ASP A 462 -12.65 11.40 -2.13
N ASN A 463 -12.21 12.23 -3.08
CA ASN A 463 -13.10 12.98 -3.98
C ASN A 463 -13.97 12.06 -4.83
N LEU A 464 -13.40 10.98 -5.35
CA LEU A 464 -14.13 9.97 -6.13
C LEU A 464 -15.22 9.32 -5.29
N LYS A 465 -14.87 8.82 -4.09
CA LYS A 465 -15.82 8.22 -3.14
C LYS A 465 -16.92 9.21 -2.73
N SER A 466 -16.55 10.42 -2.35
CA SER A 466 -17.49 11.46 -1.92
C SER A 466 -18.51 11.79 -3.01
N LYS A 467 -18.06 12.01 -4.26
CA LYS A 467 -18.93 12.38 -5.38
C LYS A 467 -19.78 11.24 -5.92
N THR A 468 -19.45 10.01 -5.58
CA THR A 468 -20.17 8.79 -6.00
C THR A 468 -20.85 8.07 -4.86
N LYS A 469 -20.91 8.67 -3.65
CA LYS A 469 -21.47 8.06 -2.42
C LYS A 469 -20.85 6.69 -2.09
N GLY A 470 -19.57 6.51 -2.42
CA GLY A 470 -18.83 5.28 -2.18
C GLY A 470 -18.99 4.19 -3.25
N TYR A 471 -19.77 4.44 -4.32
CA TYR A 471 -20.03 3.43 -5.35
C TYR A 471 -18.95 3.32 -6.44
N ALA A 472 -18.01 4.27 -6.53
CA ALA A 472 -16.94 4.16 -7.50
C ALA A 472 -15.73 3.44 -6.92
N SER A 473 -15.16 2.53 -7.69
CA SER A 473 -13.85 1.94 -7.42
C SER A 473 -12.83 2.39 -8.46
N LEU A 474 -11.58 2.52 -8.01
CA LEU A 474 -10.44 2.96 -8.83
C LEU A 474 -9.38 1.87 -8.82
N ASP A 475 -8.90 1.55 -9.99
CA ASP A 475 -7.68 0.80 -10.21
C ASP A 475 -6.79 1.57 -11.19
N TYR A 476 -5.46 1.51 -11.03
CA TYR A 476 -4.54 2.20 -11.93
C TYR A 476 -3.24 1.43 -12.14
N GLU A 477 -2.72 1.54 -13.35
CA GLU A 477 -1.44 0.93 -13.74
C GLU A 477 -0.51 1.97 -14.33
N PHE A 478 0.77 1.87 -14.00
CA PHE A 478 1.79 2.71 -14.64
C PHE A 478 1.81 2.48 -16.15
N LYS A 479 1.81 3.58 -16.91
CA LYS A 479 1.84 3.53 -18.36
C LYS A 479 3.18 3.98 -18.95
N ASP A 480 3.49 5.25 -18.83
CA ASP A 480 4.67 5.86 -19.44
C ASP A 480 5.06 7.18 -18.73
N TYR A 481 6.18 7.75 -19.14
CA TYR A 481 6.57 9.11 -18.78
C TYR A 481 6.24 10.07 -19.91
N ARG A 482 5.65 11.24 -19.59
CA ARG A 482 5.27 12.24 -20.58
C ARG A 482 5.76 13.62 -20.22
N LYS A 483 6.19 14.36 -21.25
CA LYS A 483 6.61 15.74 -21.10
C LYS A 483 5.46 16.61 -20.60
N SER A 484 5.74 17.39 -19.54
CA SER A 484 4.78 18.29 -18.91
C SER A 484 5.41 19.61 -18.50
N ASN A 485 4.57 20.65 -18.42
CA ASN A 485 5.01 21.98 -18.02
C ASN A 485 4.97 22.14 -16.50
N LEU A 486 5.98 21.61 -15.85
CA LEU A 486 6.07 21.53 -14.40
C LEU A 486 6.93 22.65 -13.83
N VAL A 487 6.55 23.14 -12.64
CA VAL A 487 7.27 24.17 -11.90
C VAL A 487 7.38 23.80 -10.43
N LYS A 488 8.47 24.21 -9.79
CA LYS A 488 8.62 24.08 -8.34
C LYS A 488 7.87 25.22 -7.66
N LEU A 489 7.00 24.88 -6.73
CA LEU A 489 6.30 25.80 -5.84
C LEU A 489 6.96 25.79 -4.48
N ASP A 490 7.56 26.91 -4.09
CA ASP A 490 8.24 27.10 -2.81
C ASP A 490 7.34 27.84 -1.82
N ILE A 491 7.36 27.41 -0.57
CA ILE A 491 6.62 28.05 0.52
C ILE A 491 7.58 28.78 1.44
N TYR A 492 7.29 30.06 1.68
CA TYR A 492 8.04 30.92 2.60
C TYR A 492 7.18 31.26 3.82
N ILE A 493 7.71 31.03 5.01
CA ILE A 493 7.08 31.38 6.28
C ILE A 493 8.00 32.38 7.00
N ASN A 494 7.47 33.55 7.30
CA ASN A 494 8.22 34.66 7.89
C ASN A 494 9.46 35.14 7.06
N GLY A 495 9.49 34.80 5.77
CA GLY A 495 10.57 35.13 4.85
C GLY A 495 11.63 34.03 4.69
N GLU A 496 11.53 32.94 5.41
CA GLU A 496 12.40 31.78 5.30
C GLU A 496 11.69 30.70 4.45
N MET A 497 12.41 30.08 3.52
CA MET A 497 11.89 28.97 2.71
C MET A 497 11.80 27.72 3.57
N VAL A 498 10.68 27.03 3.48
CA VAL A 498 10.45 25.75 4.15
C VAL A 498 10.51 24.67 3.08
N ASP A 499 11.66 24.03 2.98
CA ASP A 499 11.98 22.99 1.99
C ASP A 499 10.96 21.83 2.02
N ALA A 500 10.65 21.35 3.19
CA ALA A 500 9.69 20.27 3.41
C ALA A 500 8.24 20.57 2.92
N LEU A 501 7.93 21.84 2.62
CA LEU A 501 6.65 22.29 2.05
C LEU A 501 6.77 22.67 0.57
N SER A 502 7.92 22.43 -0.07
CA SER A 502 8.10 22.66 -1.51
C SER A 502 7.63 21.43 -2.30
N PHE A 503 7.00 21.65 -3.45
CA PHE A 503 6.51 20.57 -4.31
C PHE A 503 6.46 20.97 -5.78
N ILE A 504 6.41 19.97 -6.66
CA ILE A 504 6.33 20.15 -8.11
C ILE A 504 4.87 20.07 -8.53
N VAL A 505 4.43 21.07 -9.31
CA VAL A 505 3.06 21.18 -9.82
C VAL A 505 3.05 21.57 -11.29
N HIS A 506 1.95 21.28 -11.96
CA HIS A 506 1.73 21.80 -13.30
C HIS A 506 1.53 23.33 -13.25
N LYS A 507 2.18 24.04 -14.17
CA LYS A 507 2.22 25.52 -14.20
C LYS A 507 0.85 26.16 -14.17
N ASP A 508 -0.13 25.59 -14.89
CA ASP A 508 -1.48 26.16 -15.00
C ASP A 508 -2.25 26.09 -13.66
N GLY A 509 -2.02 25.07 -12.85
CA GLY A 509 -2.64 24.90 -11.52
C GLY A 509 -1.83 25.52 -10.36
N ALA A 510 -0.63 26.01 -10.63
CA ALA A 510 0.30 26.43 -9.58
C ALA A 510 -0.22 27.60 -8.72
N TYR A 511 -0.92 28.56 -9.32
CA TYR A 511 -1.49 29.69 -8.60
C TYR A 511 -2.59 29.24 -7.61
N ASP A 512 -3.56 28.47 -8.09
CA ASP A 512 -4.70 28.03 -7.28
C ASP A 512 -4.23 27.15 -6.13
N ARG A 513 -3.30 26.23 -6.41
CA ARG A 513 -2.72 25.35 -5.39
C ARG A 513 -1.90 26.15 -4.36
N GLY A 514 -1.06 27.06 -4.81
CA GLY A 514 -0.30 27.95 -3.92
C GLY A 514 -1.19 28.83 -3.04
N LYS A 515 -2.30 29.33 -3.59
CA LYS A 515 -3.29 30.14 -2.85
C LYS A 515 -3.97 29.32 -1.76
N LYS A 516 -4.54 28.15 -2.12
CA LYS A 516 -5.17 27.24 -1.16
C LYS A 516 -4.22 26.86 -0.02
N MET A 517 -2.96 26.58 -0.37
CA MET A 517 -1.93 26.21 0.59
C MET A 517 -1.64 27.31 1.60
N VAL A 518 -1.40 28.54 1.15
CA VAL A 518 -1.14 29.64 2.10
C VAL A 518 -2.36 30.00 2.95
N GLU A 519 -3.58 29.81 2.41
CA GLU A 519 -4.83 29.96 3.16
C GLU A 519 -4.96 28.89 4.25
N LYS A 520 -4.70 27.60 3.92
CA LYS A 520 -4.74 26.49 4.88
C LYS A 520 -3.67 26.64 5.97
N LEU A 521 -2.43 26.89 5.59
CA LEU A 521 -1.32 27.14 6.55
C LEU A 521 -1.62 28.31 7.51
N LYS A 522 -2.31 29.34 7.05
CA LYS A 522 -2.76 30.44 7.91
C LYS A 522 -3.72 29.99 9.01
N THR A 523 -4.53 28.98 8.79
CA THR A 523 -5.49 28.47 9.79
C THR A 523 -4.80 27.58 10.83
N VAL A 524 -3.79 26.81 10.42
CA VAL A 524 -3.10 25.82 11.25
C VAL A 524 -1.96 26.42 12.07
N ILE A 525 -1.17 27.33 11.47
CA ILE A 525 -0.03 27.93 12.17
C ILE A 525 -0.51 28.89 13.27
N PRO A 526 -0.07 28.70 14.53
CA PRO A 526 -0.55 29.50 15.65
C PRO A 526 -0.08 30.95 15.58
N ARG A 527 -0.92 31.87 16.05
CA ARG A 527 -0.57 33.29 16.14
C ARG A 527 0.56 33.52 17.13
N LYS A 528 1.56 34.27 16.72
CA LYS A 528 2.69 34.76 17.57
C LYS A 528 2.50 36.24 17.90
N LEU A 529 3.42 36.82 18.70
CA LEU A 529 3.39 38.23 19.07
C LEU A 529 3.75 39.18 17.92
N PHE A 530 4.15 38.65 16.76
CA PHE A 530 4.47 39.40 15.54
C PHE A 530 3.66 38.84 14.35
N LYS A 531 3.61 39.59 13.25
CA LYS A 531 2.93 39.13 12.03
C LYS A 531 3.80 38.10 11.31
N ILE A 532 3.20 37.02 10.86
CA ILE A 532 3.85 35.96 10.10
C ILE A 532 3.31 36.02 8.68
N PRO A 533 4.06 36.50 7.69
CA PRO A 533 3.71 36.37 6.29
C PRO A 533 3.95 34.93 5.84
N ILE A 534 2.99 34.34 5.13
CA ILE A 534 3.08 33.06 4.44
C ILE A 534 2.97 33.37 2.96
N GLN A 535 3.89 32.85 2.16
CA GLN A 535 4.01 33.19 0.74
C GLN A 535 4.27 31.92 -0.07
N ALA A 536 3.61 31.80 -1.21
CA ALA A 536 3.93 30.80 -2.22
C ALA A 536 4.64 31.49 -3.39
N ALA A 537 5.71 30.89 -3.88
CA ALA A 537 6.53 31.47 -4.95
C ALA A 537 6.97 30.42 -5.98
N ILE A 538 7.18 30.85 -7.21
CA ILE A 538 7.74 30.07 -8.31
C ILE A 538 9.01 30.78 -8.78
N GLY A 539 10.18 30.11 -8.70
CA GLY A 539 11.45 30.69 -9.11
C GLY A 539 11.78 32.02 -8.38
N GLY A 540 11.33 32.16 -7.12
CA GLY A 540 11.50 33.36 -6.30
C GLY A 540 10.43 34.46 -6.52
N GLN A 541 9.55 34.32 -7.52
CA GLN A 541 8.42 35.23 -7.74
C GLN A 541 7.24 34.82 -6.88
N ILE A 542 6.79 35.69 -5.98
CA ILE A 542 5.63 35.43 -5.11
C ILE A 542 4.35 35.47 -5.96
N ILE A 543 3.60 34.35 -5.94
CA ILE A 543 2.32 34.20 -6.65
C ILE A 543 1.11 34.31 -5.73
N ALA A 544 1.23 33.89 -4.45
CA ALA A 544 0.18 34.01 -3.47
C ALA A 544 0.76 34.41 -2.10
N ARG A 545 -0.04 35.10 -1.30
CA ARG A 545 0.40 35.59 0.01
C ARG A 545 -0.76 35.70 0.97
N GLU A 546 -0.57 35.16 2.18
CA GLU A 546 -1.41 35.37 3.34
C GLU A 546 -0.59 35.88 4.53
N THR A 547 -1.25 36.41 5.55
CA THR A 547 -0.57 36.93 6.73
C THR A 547 -1.33 36.58 8.00
N ILE A 548 -0.67 35.88 8.92
CA ILE A 548 -1.19 35.62 10.26
C ILE A 548 -1.02 36.90 11.10
N SER A 549 -2.12 37.39 11.64
CA SER A 549 -2.12 38.60 12.47
C SER A 549 -1.41 38.37 13.80
N ALA A 550 -0.60 39.33 14.24
CA ALA A 550 0.01 39.29 15.57
C ALA A 550 -1.03 39.26 16.69
N MET A 551 -0.78 38.48 17.74
CA MET A 551 -1.54 38.59 18.96
C MET A 551 -1.46 40.03 19.50
N ARG A 552 -2.60 40.63 19.80
CA ARG A 552 -2.67 41.99 20.40
C ARG A 552 -2.73 41.83 21.90
N LYS A 553 -1.70 42.35 22.59
CA LYS A 553 -1.80 42.61 24.02
C LYS A 553 -2.37 44.01 24.16
N ASP A 554 -3.48 44.17 24.86
CA ASP A 554 -4.05 45.49 25.13
C ASP A 554 -3.16 46.24 26.12
N VAL A 555 -2.20 47.02 25.58
CA VAL A 555 -1.26 47.81 26.37
C VAL A 555 -1.93 49.10 26.88
N LEU A 556 -3.16 49.41 26.40
CA LEU A 556 -3.90 50.61 26.78
C LEU A 556 -4.90 50.36 27.89
N ALA A 557 -5.22 49.09 28.25
CA ALA A 557 -6.17 48.72 29.29
C ALA A 557 -5.89 49.34 30.67
N LYS A 558 -4.60 49.66 30.94
CA LYS A 558 -4.17 50.29 32.18
C LYS A 558 -4.03 51.81 32.07
N CYS A 559 -4.39 52.44 30.94
CA CYS A 559 -4.33 53.88 30.74
C CYS A 559 -5.66 54.53 31.10
N TYR A 560 -5.83 54.87 32.35
CA TYR A 560 -6.93 55.70 32.80
C TYR A 560 -6.67 57.17 32.43
N GLY A 561 -7.60 57.82 31.69
CA GLY A 561 -7.55 59.24 31.33
C GLY A 561 -7.09 59.53 29.89
N GLY A 562 -7.33 60.77 29.45
CA GLY A 562 -7.18 61.20 28.04
C GLY A 562 -5.77 61.51 27.56
N ASP A 563 -4.70 61.00 28.21
CA ASP A 563 -3.30 61.25 27.78
C ASP A 563 -2.96 60.54 26.47
N ILE A 564 -3.20 61.25 25.38
CA ILE A 564 -2.95 60.84 24.00
C ILE A 564 -1.44 60.59 23.75
N THR A 565 -0.57 61.33 24.39
CA THR A 565 0.87 61.23 24.21
C THR A 565 1.43 59.95 24.81
N ARG A 566 0.94 59.58 26.00
CA ARG A 566 1.29 58.30 26.65
C ARG A 566 0.76 57.09 25.89
N LYS A 567 -0.46 57.16 25.35
CA LYS A 567 -1.03 56.15 24.49
C LYS A 567 -0.21 55.92 23.22
N LYS A 568 0.20 57.00 22.53
CA LYS A 568 1.06 56.93 21.35
C LYS A 568 2.43 56.30 21.67
N LYS A 569 3.08 56.71 22.76
CA LYS A 569 4.38 56.13 23.18
C LYS A 569 4.30 54.66 23.51
N LEU A 570 3.22 54.19 24.14
CA LEU A 570 3.02 52.77 24.45
C LEU A 570 2.79 51.95 23.18
N LEU A 571 2.03 52.46 22.22
CA LEU A 571 1.80 51.84 20.92
C LEU A 571 3.08 51.76 20.09
N GLU A 572 3.91 52.82 20.09
CA GLU A 572 5.22 52.82 19.42
C GLU A 572 6.19 51.84 20.07
N LYS A 573 6.25 51.78 21.41
CA LYS A 573 7.04 50.78 22.13
C LYS A 573 6.64 49.37 21.81
N GLN A 574 5.32 49.10 21.72
CA GLN A 574 4.78 47.81 21.30
C GLN A 574 5.18 47.49 19.85
N LYS A 575 5.10 48.48 18.94
CA LYS A 575 5.49 48.31 17.54
C LYS A 575 6.98 47.98 17.39
N ARG A 576 7.87 48.70 18.13
CA ARG A 576 9.31 48.40 18.16
C ARG A 576 9.62 47.04 18.76
N GLY A 577 8.95 46.67 19.86
CA GLY A 577 9.10 45.35 20.49
C GLY A 577 8.69 44.21 19.56
N LYS A 578 7.58 44.38 18.81
CA LYS A 578 7.14 43.39 17.80
C LYS A 578 8.13 43.27 16.63
N LYS A 579 8.73 44.38 16.19
CA LYS A 579 9.78 44.37 15.15
C LYS A 579 11.00 43.56 15.61
N LYS A 580 11.49 43.85 16.84
CA LYS A 580 12.63 43.13 17.41
C LYS A 580 12.34 41.63 17.65
N MET A 581 11.14 41.30 18.09
CA MET A 581 10.73 39.89 18.24
C MET A 581 10.63 39.14 16.90
N ARG A 582 10.28 39.83 15.81
CA ARG A 582 10.31 39.26 14.48
C ARG A 582 11.72 38.94 13.99
N GLU A 583 12.71 39.74 14.35
CA GLU A 583 14.12 39.56 13.98
C GLU A 583 14.79 38.40 14.76
N ILE A 584 14.22 37.99 15.90
CA ILE A 584 14.81 36.98 16.81
C ILE A 584 13.96 35.70 16.88
N GLY A 585 12.68 35.76 16.49
CA GLY A 585 11.73 34.70 16.71
C GLY A 585 11.66 33.72 15.55
N ASN A 586 12.09 32.47 15.77
CA ASN A 586 11.76 31.35 14.88
C ASN A 586 10.28 31.04 14.96
N VAL A 587 9.69 30.72 13.81
CA VAL A 587 8.33 30.25 13.72
C VAL A 587 8.37 28.72 13.75
N GLU A 588 7.99 28.14 14.87
CA GLU A 588 7.74 26.70 14.94
C GLU A 588 6.54 26.35 14.05
N ILE A 589 6.73 25.45 13.13
CA ILE A 589 5.70 24.93 12.24
C ILE A 589 5.16 23.66 12.90
N PRO A 590 3.88 23.63 13.30
CA PRO A 590 3.32 22.42 13.91
C PRO A 590 3.20 21.29 12.87
N GLN A 591 3.22 20.04 13.34
CA GLN A 591 3.09 18.86 12.50
C GLN A 591 1.83 18.91 11.63
N GLU A 592 0.72 19.39 12.18
CA GLU A 592 -0.55 19.56 11.48
C GLU A 592 -0.43 20.45 10.22
N ALA A 593 0.56 21.36 10.18
CA ALA A 593 0.80 22.20 8.99
C ALA A 593 1.32 21.35 7.81
N PHE A 594 2.15 20.35 8.04
CA PHE A 594 2.65 19.45 7.00
C PHE A 594 1.53 18.50 6.53
N LEU A 595 0.72 17.97 7.45
CA LEU A 595 -0.43 17.12 7.13
C LEU A 595 -1.54 17.89 6.40
N SER A 596 -1.76 19.16 6.75
CA SER A 596 -2.81 19.99 6.14
C SER A 596 -2.58 20.27 4.66
N VAL A 597 -1.32 20.18 4.21
CA VAL A 597 -0.94 20.34 2.80
C VAL A 597 -1.37 19.15 1.95
N LEU A 598 -1.56 17.98 2.56
CA LEU A 598 -1.99 16.75 1.90
C LEU A 598 -3.49 16.77 1.56
N LYS A 599 -4.30 17.56 2.29
CA LYS A 599 -5.76 17.63 2.19
C LYS A 599 -6.21 19.05 1.82
N LEU A 600 -5.90 19.49 0.60
CA LEU A 600 -6.21 20.85 0.14
C LEU A 600 -7.64 21.03 -0.39
N ASP A 601 -8.32 19.96 -0.77
CA ASP A 601 -9.63 20.02 -1.45
C ASP A 601 -10.83 19.61 -0.57
N ASP A 602 -10.66 19.52 0.76
CA ASP A 602 -11.71 19.16 1.73
C ASP A 602 -12.77 20.27 1.99
N GLU A 603 -13.04 21.21 1.03
CA GLU A 603 -14.14 22.18 1.09
C GLU A 603 -14.97 22.20 -0.18
#